data_237d677106a39aeb3d519fd10c0c1ea2
#
_entry.id   237d677106a39aeb3d519fd10c0c1ea2
#
_cell.length_a   1.000
_cell.length_b   1.000
_cell.length_c   1.000
_cell.angle_alpha   90.00
_cell.angle_beta   90.00
_cell.angle_gamma   90.00
#
_symmetry.space_group_name_H-M   'P 1'
#
loop_
_entity.id
_entity.type
_entity.pdbx_description
1 polymer ?
#
loop_
_entity_poly.entity_id
_entity_poly.type
_entity_poly.pdbx_seq_one_letter_code
_entity_poly.pdbx_strand_id
1 'polypeptide(L)'
;MCNILHTSSFMLNTQLGSKAPVIALILITFIWGGTFLAVKYALNFSSPMFFVGCRFACAATIIGLFSYQHLKHITRQDLWAGALIGCMVTIGYGTQTVGLQTVSSSESAFLTALYVPLVPVLLWLIFRKVPHFMIWIGALCAFMGLVLLTGNSLNSISLNFGQTLTLLGAIAIAMEIILIGYFAPTVDIGRVTVIQLAVASVLAFAAMPLAGEHHIPDFSWPLLSIALGL
;
A
#
# COMPACT_ATOMS: atom_id res chain seq x y z
N MET A 1 -36.93 -20.78 13.17
CA MET A 1 -36.84 -19.37 13.56
C MET A 1 -36.19 -19.23 14.96
N CYS A 2 -35.09 -19.94 15.19
CA CYS A 2 -34.43 -19.99 16.52
C CYS A 2 -32.89 -20.19 16.44
N ASN A 3 -32.20 -19.59 15.47
CA ASN A 3 -30.73 -19.76 15.34
C ASN A 3 -29.98 -18.49 14.91
N ILE A 4 -30.63 -17.31 14.97
CA ILE A 4 -29.99 -16.02 14.60
C ILE A 4 -29.54 -15.23 15.84
N LEU A 5 -29.98 -15.61 17.05
CA LEU A 5 -29.65 -14.87 18.28
C LEU A 5 -28.38 -15.35 18.98
N HIS A 6 -27.76 -16.46 18.56
CA HIS A 6 -26.55 -16.98 19.21
C HIS A 6 -25.23 -16.46 18.59
N THR A 7 -25.27 -15.93 17.37
CA THR A 7 -24.09 -15.39 16.69
C THR A 7 -23.79 -13.93 17.07
N SER A 8 -24.79 -13.18 17.49
CA SER A 8 -24.59 -11.78 17.90
C SER A 8 -23.94 -11.63 19.28
N SER A 9 -24.12 -12.60 20.18
CA SER A 9 -23.49 -12.55 21.52
C SER A 9 -22.00 -12.89 21.52
N PHE A 10 -21.51 -13.65 20.54
CA PHE A 10 -20.10 -13.98 20.40
C PHE A 10 -19.27 -12.81 19.88
N MET A 11 -19.85 -11.95 19.04
CA MET A 11 -19.17 -10.79 18.48
C MET A 11 -19.08 -9.59 19.43
N LEU A 12 -19.97 -9.50 20.44
CA LEU A 12 -19.97 -8.37 21.39
C LEU A 12 -19.00 -8.54 22.58
N ASN A 13 -18.55 -9.75 22.84
CA ASN A 13 -17.72 -10.02 24.03
C ASN A 13 -16.20 -9.93 23.77
N THR A 14 -15.77 -9.65 22.54
CA THR A 14 -14.36 -9.42 22.18
C THR A 14 -13.97 -7.94 22.16
N GLN A 15 -14.88 -7.02 22.47
CA GLN A 15 -14.66 -5.57 22.32
C GLN A 15 -14.18 -4.84 23.58
N LEU A 16 -14.01 -5.52 24.72
CA LEU A 16 -13.74 -4.81 25.99
C LEU A 16 -12.54 -5.36 26.76
N GLY A 17 -11.37 -5.51 26.16
CA GLY A 17 -10.29 -5.96 27.04
C GLY A 17 -8.84 -5.89 26.58
N SER A 18 -8.54 -5.70 25.31
CA SER A 18 -7.13 -5.65 24.91
C SER A 18 -6.77 -4.33 24.22
N LYS A 19 -5.92 -3.54 24.87
CA LYS A 19 -5.25 -2.37 24.27
C LYS A 19 -4.19 -2.81 23.22
N ALA A 20 -3.92 -4.10 23.12
CA ALA A 20 -2.90 -4.66 22.24
C ALA A 20 -3.12 -4.33 20.75
N PRO A 21 -4.33 -4.45 20.14
CA PRO A 21 -4.52 -4.05 18.75
C PRO A 21 -4.28 -2.56 18.51
N VAL A 22 -4.67 -1.71 19.46
CA VAL A 22 -4.46 -0.26 19.34
C VAL A 22 -2.97 0.08 19.42
N ILE A 23 -2.26 -0.53 20.37
CA ILE A 23 -0.80 -0.35 20.50
C ILE A 23 -0.08 -0.87 19.25
N ALA A 24 -0.48 -2.04 18.74
CA ALA A 24 0.08 -2.59 17.50
C ALA A 24 -0.14 -1.64 16.31
N LEU A 25 -1.34 -1.07 16.16
CA LEU A 25 -1.62 -0.10 15.09
C LEU A 25 -0.77 1.17 15.24
N ILE A 26 -0.60 1.69 16.45
CA ILE A 26 0.25 2.86 16.71
C ILE A 26 1.70 2.55 16.32
N LEU A 27 2.23 1.39 16.76
CA LEU A 27 3.60 0.99 16.43
C LEU A 27 3.81 0.81 14.92
N ILE A 28 2.87 0.13 14.24
CA ILE A 28 2.91 -0.05 12.79
C ILE A 28 2.89 1.30 12.08
N THR A 29 2.02 2.22 12.50
CA THR A 29 1.94 3.56 11.90
C THR A 29 3.22 4.35 12.11
N PHE A 30 3.87 4.21 13.28
CA PHE A 30 5.15 4.86 13.56
C PHE A 30 6.28 4.32 12.67
N ILE A 31 6.36 2.99 12.53
CA ILE A 31 7.32 2.32 11.63
C ILE A 31 7.05 2.78 10.19
N TRP A 32 5.79 2.82 9.77
CA TRP A 32 5.41 3.22 8.41
C TRP A 32 5.79 4.66 8.08
N GLY A 33 5.65 5.59 9.05
CA GLY A 33 6.14 6.97 8.92
C GLY A 33 7.65 7.04 8.66
N GLY A 34 8.44 6.22 9.35
CA GLY A 34 9.89 6.11 9.15
C GLY A 34 10.28 5.50 7.79
N THR A 35 9.40 4.69 7.20
CA THR A 35 9.65 4.02 5.92
C THR A 35 9.96 5.01 4.79
N PHE A 36 9.26 6.15 4.72
CA PHE A 36 9.49 7.16 3.68
C PHE A 36 10.92 7.74 3.72
N LEU A 37 11.46 7.95 4.93
CA LEU A 37 12.84 8.40 5.09
C LEU A 37 13.83 7.33 4.68
N ALA A 38 13.58 6.09 5.11
CA ALA A 38 14.43 4.95 4.77
C ALA A 38 14.45 4.68 3.26
N VAL A 39 13.29 4.71 2.60
CA VAL A 39 13.18 4.55 1.13
C VAL A 39 13.91 5.70 0.44
N LYS A 40 13.69 6.95 0.85
CA LYS A 40 14.40 8.09 0.25
C LYS A 40 15.92 7.98 0.39
N TYR A 41 16.40 7.46 1.51
CA TYR A 41 17.83 7.20 1.69
C TYR A 41 18.32 6.06 0.78
N ALA A 42 17.56 4.98 0.64
CA ALA A 42 17.89 3.85 -0.23
C ALA A 42 18.00 4.26 -1.71
N LEU A 43 17.21 5.25 -2.15
CA LEU A 43 17.27 5.78 -3.52
C LEU A 43 18.60 6.49 -3.87
N ASN A 44 19.47 6.76 -2.89
CA ASN A 44 20.84 7.23 -3.17
C ASN A 44 21.75 6.09 -3.69
N PHE A 45 21.36 4.82 -3.48
CA PHE A 45 22.14 3.63 -3.82
C PHE A 45 21.46 2.75 -4.85
N SER A 46 20.23 3.06 -5.23
CA SER A 46 19.42 2.20 -6.10
C SER A 46 18.42 3.01 -6.91
N SER A 47 18.08 2.46 -8.06
CA SER A 47 16.94 2.96 -8.84
C SER A 47 15.60 2.56 -8.19
N PRO A 48 14.54 3.37 -8.37
CA PRO A 48 13.25 3.17 -7.72
C PRO A 48 12.62 1.80 -7.96
N MET A 49 12.50 1.38 -9.22
CA MET A 49 11.83 0.13 -9.57
C MET A 49 12.64 -1.09 -9.14
N PHE A 50 13.97 -1.02 -9.25
CA PHE A 50 14.85 -2.08 -8.74
C PHE A 50 14.70 -2.24 -7.23
N PHE A 51 14.68 -1.13 -6.47
CA PHE A 51 14.47 -1.16 -5.03
C PHE A 51 13.12 -1.80 -4.66
N VAL A 52 12.04 -1.38 -5.32
CA VAL A 52 10.69 -1.93 -5.11
C VAL A 52 10.66 -3.43 -5.42
N GLY A 53 11.29 -3.85 -6.54
CA GLY A 53 11.42 -5.25 -6.93
C GLY A 53 12.14 -6.10 -5.89
N CYS A 54 13.30 -5.64 -5.40
CA CYS A 54 14.09 -6.32 -4.37
C CYS A 54 13.31 -6.42 -3.04
N ARG A 55 12.69 -5.33 -2.60
CA ARG A 55 11.90 -5.30 -1.36
C ARG A 55 10.79 -6.34 -1.39
N PHE A 56 9.99 -6.36 -2.46
CA PHE A 56 8.90 -7.32 -2.57
C PHE A 56 9.38 -8.74 -2.83
N ALA A 57 10.52 -8.95 -3.51
CA ALA A 57 11.14 -10.27 -3.63
C ALA A 57 11.55 -10.84 -2.27
N CYS A 58 12.21 -10.03 -1.44
CA CYS A 58 12.59 -10.40 -0.09
C CYS A 58 11.36 -10.75 0.76
N ALA A 59 10.34 -9.88 0.75
CA ALA A 59 9.11 -10.11 1.50
C ALA A 59 8.37 -11.37 1.03
N ALA A 60 8.23 -11.57 -0.29
CA ALA A 60 7.60 -12.76 -0.87
C ALA A 60 8.36 -14.05 -0.47
N THR A 61 9.70 -14.01 -0.48
CA THR A 61 10.53 -15.16 -0.11
C THR A 61 10.37 -15.48 1.37
N ILE A 62 10.48 -14.48 2.25
CA ILE A 62 10.37 -14.68 3.69
C ILE A 62 8.97 -15.22 4.04
N ILE A 63 7.90 -14.55 3.61
CA ILE A 63 6.53 -14.98 3.91
C ILE A 63 6.24 -16.34 3.25
N GLY A 64 6.75 -16.56 2.02
CA GLY A 64 6.62 -17.83 1.32
C GLY A 64 7.25 -19.01 2.05
N LEU A 65 8.43 -18.82 2.66
CA LEU A 65 9.08 -19.83 3.48
C LEU A 65 8.26 -20.17 4.74
N PHE A 66 7.71 -19.17 5.42
CA PHE A 66 6.85 -19.40 6.58
C PHE A 66 5.48 -19.99 6.21
N SER A 67 4.97 -19.68 5.03
CA SER A 67 3.66 -20.12 4.56
C SER A 67 3.70 -21.28 3.58
N TYR A 68 4.85 -21.97 3.43
CA TYR A 68 5.07 -22.98 2.38
C TYR A 68 4.02 -24.10 2.39
N GLN A 69 3.52 -24.48 3.58
CA GLN A 69 2.49 -25.50 3.74
C GLN A 69 1.14 -25.06 3.15
N HIS A 70 0.80 -23.79 3.28
CA HIS A 70 -0.41 -23.21 2.70
C HIS A 70 -0.34 -23.11 1.17
N LEU A 71 0.86 -22.90 0.62
CA LEU A 71 1.08 -22.76 -0.82
C LEU A 71 0.81 -24.06 -1.63
N LYS A 72 0.78 -25.21 -0.98
CA LYS A 72 0.48 -26.51 -1.63
C LYS A 72 -0.96 -26.60 -2.19
N HIS A 73 -1.85 -25.75 -1.73
CA HIS A 73 -3.29 -25.78 -2.09
C HIS A 73 -3.75 -24.49 -2.77
N ILE A 74 -2.87 -23.84 -3.55
CA ILE A 74 -3.22 -22.61 -4.28
C ILE A 74 -4.37 -22.88 -5.25
N THR A 75 -5.40 -22.05 -5.16
CA THR A 75 -6.55 -22.09 -6.06
C THR A 75 -6.42 -21.07 -7.19
N ARG A 76 -7.19 -21.23 -8.26
CA ARG A 76 -7.27 -20.23 -9.33
C ARG A 76 -7.73 -18.87 -8.80
N GLN A 77 -8.59 -18.87 -7.79
CA GLN A 77 -9.11 -17.66 -7.19
C GLN A 77 -8.03 -16.93 -6.39
N ASP A 78 -7.17 -17.66 -5.63
CA ASP A 78 -6.02 -17.08 -4.94
C ASP A 78 -5.04 -16.43 -5.94
N LEU A 79 -4.81 -17.08 -7.10
CA LEU A 79 -3.93 -16.54 -8.14
C LEU A 79 -4.49 -15.24 -8.73
N TRP A 80 -5.79 -15.21 -9.10
CA TRP A 80 -6.40 -14.01 -9.65
C TRP A 80 -6.43 -12.87 -8.64
N ALA A 81 -6.83 -13.14 -7.40
CA ALA A 81 -6.85 -12.14 -6.34
C ALA A 81 -5.43 -11.58 -6.10
N GLY A 82 -4.46 -12.47 -5.91
CA GLY A 82 -3.06 -12.07 -5.69
C GLY A 82 -2.47 -11.31 -6.87
N ALA A 83 -2.78 -11.71 -8.11
CA ALA A 83 -2.29 -11.00 -9.30
C ALA A 83 -2.89 -9.58 -9.41
N LEU A 84 -4.20 -9.43 -9.24
CA LEU A 84 -4.85 -8.12 -9.30
C LEU A 84 -4.36 -7.19 -8.19
N ILE A 85 -4.26 -7.69 -6.96
CA ILE A 85 -3.76 -6.93 -5.83
C ILE A 85 -2.28 -6.59 -6.07
N GLY A 86 -1.46 -7.55 -6.52
CA GLY A 86 -0.04 -7.34 -6.85
C GLY A 86 0.19 -6.28 -7.94
N CYS A 87 -0.69 -6.19 -8.95
CA CYS A 87 -0.66 -5.11 -9.92
C CYS A 87 -0.88 -3.74 -9.25
N MET A 88 -1.87 -3.63 -8.35
CA MET A 88 -2.14 -2.37 -7.64
C MET A 88 -0.98 -2.01 -6.69
N VAL A 89 -0.41 -2.99 -6.00
CA VAL A 89 0.81 -2.83 -5.18
C VAL A 89 1.95 -2.26 -6.02
N THR A 90 2.20 -2.85 -7.20
CA THR A 90 3.27 -2.37 -8.11
C THR A 90 3.05 -0.93 -8.55
N ILE A 91 1.84 -0.62 -9.01
CA ILE A 91 1.50 0.73 -9.45
C ILE A 91 1.61 1.69 -8.26
N GLY A 92 1.02 1.33 -7.11
CA GLY A 92 1.00 2.17 -5.92
C GLY A 92 2.39 2.51 -5.40
N TYR A 93 3.15 1.50 -5.04
CA TYR A 93 4.48 1.69 -4.47
C TYR A 93 5.53 2.07 -5.51
N GLY A 94 5.39 1.63 -6.76
CA GLY A 94 6.27 2.02 -7.85
C GLY A 94 6.18 3.52 -8.14
N THR A 95 4.98 4.02 -8.42
CA THR A 95 4.78 5.45 -8.71
C THR A 95 5.12 6.33 -7.51
N GLN A 96 4.80 5.89 -6.27
CA GLN A 96 5.18 6.56 -5.04
C GLN A 96 6.71 6.66 -4.91
N THR A 97 7.44 5.56 -5.16
CA THR A 97 8.90 5.52 -5.03
C THR A 97 9.58 6.37 -6.10
N VAL A 98 9.10 6.36 -7.35
CA VAL A 98 9.57 7.27 -8.40
C VAL A 98 9.26 8.72 -8.02
N GLY A 99 8.07 9.02 -7.54
CA GLY A 99 7.68 10.36 -7.08
C GLY A 99 8.58 10.88 -5.96
N LEU A 100 8.99 9.99 -5.03
CA LEU A 100 9.83 10.33 -3.89
C LEU A 100 11.23 10.84 -4.26
N GLN A 101 11.69 10.63 -5.50
CA GLN A 101 12.94 11.23 -5.99
C GLN A 101 12.87 12.76 -6.02
N THR A 102 11.72 13.33 -6.36
CA THR A 102 11.53 14.77 -6.57
C THR A 102 10.71 15.46 -5.48
N VAL A 103 10.06 14.68 -4.61
CA VAL A 103 9.22 15.18 -3.51
C VAL A 103 9.90 14.94 -2.16
N SER A 104 9.58 15.74 -1.15
CA SER A 104 10.07 15.48 0.21
C SER A 104 9.38 14.25 0.83
N SER A 105 10.05 13.59 1.79
CA SER A 105 9.48 12.42 2.47
C SER A 105 8.17 12.74 3.17
N SER A 106 8.08 13.90 3.83
CA SER A 106 6.87 14.36 4.52
C SER A 106 5.72 14.62 3.55
N GLU A 107 6.01 15.26 2.43
CA GLU A 107 5.03 15.56 1.39
C GLU A 107 4.52 14.29 0.71
N SER A 108 5.44 13.35 0.38
CA SER A 108 5.06 12.04 -0.18
C SER A 108 4.21 11.24 0.80
N ALA A 109 4.54 11.23 2.09
CA ALA A 109 3.73 10.56 3.10
C ALA A 109 2.33 11.15 3.21
N PHE A 110 2.20 12.49 3.16
CA PHE A 110 0.92 13.16 3.21
C PHE A 110 0.07 12.91 1.96
N LEU A 111 0.68 13.02 0.76
CA LEU A 111 0.01 12.71 -0.50
C LEU A 111 -0.47 11.27 -0.54
N THR A 112 0.35 10.34 -0.06
CA THR A 112 -0.04 8.93 0.04
C THR A 112 -1.22 8.75 0.99
N ALA A 113 -1.24 9.42 2.15
CA ALA A 113 -2.32 9.31 3.12
C ALA A 113 -3.70 9.70 2.57
N LEU A 114 -3.75 10.39 1.43
CA LEU A 114 -5.00 10.66 0.71
C LEU A 114 -5.73 9.38 0.26
N TYR A 115 -5.06 8.20 0.24
CA TYR A 115 -5.76 6.94 0.00
C TYR A 115 -6.90 6.71 1.02
N VAL A 116 -6.76 7.20 2.25
CA VAL A 116 -7.78 7.00 3.30
C VAL A 116 -9.15 7.58 2.91
N PRO A 117 -9.28 8.86 2.54
CA PRO A 117 -10.55 9.38 2.03
C PRO A 117 -10.89 8.89 0.62
N LEU A 118 -9.91 8.44 -0.18
CA LEU A 118 -10.16 7.92 -1.52
C LEU A 118 -10.87 6.55 -1.49
N VAL A 119 -10.57 5.67 -0.53
CA VAL A 119 -11.22 4.35 -0.41
C VAL A 119 -12.75 4.45 -0.41
N PRO A 120 -13.40 5.21 0.48
CA PRO A 120 -14.85 5.32 0.48
C PRO A 120 -15.40 6.04 -0.77
N VAL A 121 -14.67 6.98 -1.36
CA VAL A 121 -15.06 7.64 -2.61
C VAL A 121 -15.06 6.64 -3.77
N LEU A 122 -14.01 5.82 -3.89
CA LEU A 122 -13.93 4.76 -4.91
C LEU A 122 -14.96 3.65 -4.68
N LEU A 123 -15.21 3.26 -3.42
CA LEU A 123 -16.29 2.32 -3.08
C LEU A 123 -17.66 2.87 -3.52
N TRP A 124 -17.91 4.15 -3.34
CA TRP A 124 -19.14 4.78 -3.83
C TRP A 124 -19.22 4.76 -5.36
N LEU A 125 -18.12 5.08 -6.04
CA LEU A 125 -18.08 5.12 -7.50
C LEU A 125 -18.28 3.72 -8.12
N ILE A 126 -17.66 2.68 -7.54
CA ILE A 126 -17.68 1.30 -8.04
C ILE A 126 -18.96 0.58 -7.63
N PHE A 127 -19.32 0.62 -6.35
CA PHE A 127 -20.43 -0.13 -5.77
C PHE A 127 -21.69 0.70 -5.54
N ARG A 128 -21.68 2.00 -5.86
CA ARG A 128 -22.78 2.98 -5.67
C ARG A 128 -23.31 3.06 -4.24
N LYS A 129 -22.50 2.69 -3.24
CA LYS A 129 -22.82 2.84 -1.83
C LYS A 129 -22.42 4.24 -1.39
N VAL A 130 -23.42 5.09 -1.09
CA VAL A 130 -23.17 6.48 -0.68
C VAL A 130 -22.41 6.49 0.65
N PRO A 131 -21.24 7.14 0.71
CA PRO A 131 -20.48 7.26 1.94
C PRO A 131 -21.15 8.19 2.94
N HIS A 132 -20.90 7.98 4.23
CA HIS A 132 -21.41 8.83 5.28
C HIS A 132 -20.87 10.27 5.12
N PHE A 133 -21.68 11.29 5.46
CA PHE A 133 -21.33 12.71 5.30
C PHE A 133 -19.97 13.10 5.94
N MET A 134 -19.62 12.49 7.09
CA MET A 134 -18.31 12.72 7.75
C MET A 134 -17.09 12.38 6.88
N ILE A 135 -17.24 11.48 5.91
CA ILE A 135 -16.17 11.11 4.97
C ILE A 135 -15.84 12.29 4.05
N TRP A 136 -16.86 13.04 3.62
CA TRP A 136 -16.66 14.24 2.80
C TRP A 136 -15.97 15.35 3.58
N ILE A 137 -16.30 15.50 4.87
CA ILE A 137 -15.60 16.45 5.75
C ILE A 137 -14.13 16.03 5.89
N GLY A 138 -13.85 14.74 6.14
CA GLY A 138 -12.48 14.22 6.21
C GLY A 138 -11.70 14.44 4.92
N ALA A 139 -12.31 14.19 3.75
CA ALA A 139 -11.70 14.44 2.46
C ALA A 139 -11.37 15.93 2.23
N LEU A 140 -12.28 16.83 2.63
CA LEU A 140 -12.05 18.27 2.56
C LEU A 140 -10.89 18.70 3.47
N CYS A 141 -10.86 18.23 4.72
CA CYS A 141 -9.76 18.52 5.64
C CYS A 141 -8.43 18.00 5.10
N ALA A 142 -8.40 16.81 4.51
CA ALA A 142 -7.19 16.23 3.88
C ALA A 142 -6.73 17.10 2.68
N PHE A 143 -7.66 17.54 1.85
CA PHE A 143 -7.35 18.46 0.73
C PHE A 143 -6.78 19.79 1.22
N MET A 144 -7.40 20.39 2.23
CA MET A 144 -6.89 21.64 2.83
C MET A 144 -5.49 21.45 3.43
N GLY A 145 -5.26 20.33 4.10
CA GLY A 145 -3.93 19.98 4.61
C GLY A 145 -2.89 19.88 3.48
N LEU A 146 -3.24 19.28 2.34
CA LEU A 146 -2.38 19.21 1.16
C LEU A 146 -2.01 20.61 0.64
N VAL A 147 -3.00 21.50 0.50
CA VAL A 147 -2.78 22.88 0.03
C VAL A 147 -1.82 23.62 0.98
N LEU A 148 -2.00 23.47 2.28
CA LEU A 148 -1.14 24.12 3.29
C LEU A 148 0.30 23.54 3.26
N LEU A 149 0.43 22.24 3.03
CA LEU A 149 1.73 21.58 3.01
C LEU A 149 2.54 21.91 1.75
N THR A 150 1.88 22.01 0.60
CA THR A 150 2.55 22.33 -0.66
C THR A 150 2.96 23.80 -0.78
N GLY A 151 2.50 24.66 0.14
CA GLY A 151 2.85 26.09 0.17
C GLY A 151 2.36 26.88 -1.05
N ASN A 152 1.61 26.24 -1.94
CA ASN A 152 1.04 26.91 -3.11
C ASN A 152 -0.17 27.76 -2.72
N SER A 153 -0.18 29.02 -3.16
CA SER A 153 -1.41 29.80 -3.11
C SER A 153 -2.47 29.15 -4.00
N LEU A 154 -3.72 29.22 -3.59
CA LEU A 154 -4.88 28.65 -4.31
C LEU A 154 -4.96 29.06 -5.80
N ASN A 155 -4.24 30.10 -6.19
CA ASN A 155 -4.21 30.63 -7.56
C ASN A 155 -3.24 29.91 -8.51
N SER A 156 -2.38 29.01 -8.01
CA SER A 156 -1.42 28.26 -8.83
C SER A 156 -1.20 26.86 -8.27
N ILE A 157 -2.24 26.02 -8.24
CA ILE A 157 -2.14 24.60 -7.93
C ILE A 157 -1.57 23.90 -9.16
N SER A 158 -0.25 23.97 -9.35
CA SER A 158 0.45 23.12 -10.30
C SER A 158 1.14 22.00 -9.53
N LEU A 159 0.60 20.78 -9.66
CA LEU A 159 1.27 19.60 -9.14
C LEU A 159 2.53 19.34 -9.97
N ASN A 160 3.67 19.16 -9.31
CA ASN A 160 4.86 18.72 -9.99
C ASN A 160 4.74 17.23 -10.39
N PHE A 161 5.64 16.75 -11.24
CA PHE A 161 5.61 15.38 -11.74
C PHE A 161 5.62 14.33 -10.59
N GLY A 162 6.45 14.52 -9.57
CA GLY A 162 6.53 13.58 -8.43
C GLY A 162 5.28 13.60 -7.56
N GLN A 163 4.67 14.76 -7.35
CA GLN A 163 3.39 14.87 -6.64
C GLN A 163 2.27 14.16 -7.40
N THR A 164 2.21 14.32 -8.72
CA THR A 164 1.24 13.64 -9.57
C THR A 164 1.42 12.13 -9.52
N LEU A 165 2.65 11.61 -9.60
CA LEU A 165 2.95 10.19 -9.47
C LEU A 165 2.56 9.66 -8.09
N THR A 166 2.87 10.38 -7.02
CA THR A 166 2.50 9.96 -5.66
C THR A 166 0.99 9.93 -5.47
N LEU A 167 0.26 10.87 -6.06
CA LEU A 167 -1.20 10.89 -6.02
C LEU A 167 -1.82 9.71 -6.80
N LEU A 168 -1.27 9.38 -8.00
CA LEU A 168 -1.65 8.17 -8.72
C LEU A 168 -1.38 6.91 -7.89
N GLY A 169 -0.27 6.89 -7.18
CA GLY A 169 0.05 5.83 -6.21
C GLY A 169 -0.99 5.72 -5.11
N ALA A 170 -1.46 6.83 -4.55
CA ALA A 170 -2.50 6.83 -3.52
C ALA A 170 -3.83 6.25 -4.04
N ILE A 171 -4.18 6.50 -5.30
CA ILE A 171 -5.36 5.90 -5.94
C ILE A 171 -5.18 4.39 -6.08
N ALA A 172 -4.01 3.93 -6.51
CA ALA A 172 -3.72 2.50 -6.65
C ALA A 172 -3.72 1.78 -5.30
N ILE A 173 -3.17 2.39 -4.23
CA ILE A 173 -3.23 1.86 -2.86
C ILE A 173 -4.68 1.79 -2.36
N ALA A 174 -5.51 2.79 -2.66
CA ALA A 174 -6.93 2.73 -2.32
C ALA A 174 -7.65 1.58 -3.03
N MET A 175 -7.33 1.32 -4.30
CA MET A 175 -7.84 0.18 -5.05
C MET A 175 -7.32 -1.15 -4.50
N GLU A 176 -6.07 -1.24 -4.10
CA GLU A 176 -5.48 -2.40 -3.40
C GLU A 176 -6.31 -2.76 -2.17
N ILE A 177 -6.59 -1.78 -1.30
CA ILE A 177 -7.39 -1.98 -0.08
C ILE A 177 -8.80 -2.48 -0.41
N ILE A 178 -9.43 -1.92 -1.44
CA ILE A 178 -10.76 -2.35 -1.90
C ILE A 178 -10.72 -3.79 -2.39
N LEU A 179 -9.72 -4.18 -3.18
CA LEU A 179 -9.56 -5.54 -3.69
C LEU A 179 -9.29 -6.53 -2.56
N ILE A 180 -8.44 -6.18 -1.60
CA ILE A 180 -8.21 -7.01 -0.40
C ILE A 180 -9.53 -7.24 0.32
N GLY A 181 -10.30 -6.19 0.60
CA GLY A 181 -11.61 -6.30 1.26
C GLY A 181 -12.63 -7.12 0.47
N TYR A 182 -12.60 -7.05 -0.86
CA TYR A 182 -13.49 -7.81 -1.73
C TYR A 182 -13.17 -9.31 -1.76
N PHE A 183 -11.89 -9.66 -1.86
CA PHE A 183 -11.48 -11.06 -1.97
C PHE A 183 -11.30 -11.76 -0.63
N ALA A 184 -10.99 -11.05 0.48
CA ALA A 184 -10.71 -11.63 1.79
C ALA A 184 -11.69 -12.71 2.28
N PRO A 185 -13.04 -12.62 2.04
CA PRO A 185 -13.97 -13.67 2.48
C PRO A 185 -13.87 -14.98 1.68
N THR A 186 -13.20 -14.99 0.52
CA THR A 186 -13.27 -16.09 -0.46
C THR A 186 -11.91 -16.73 -0.75
N VAL A 187 -10.83 -16.20 -0.20
CA VAL A 187 -9.45 -16.64 -0.46
C VAL A 187 -8.68 -16.89 0.84
N ASP A 188 -7.59 -17.64 0.74
CA ASP A 188 -6.64 -17.76 1.85
C ASP A 188 -5.67 -16.56 1.86
N ILE A 189 -5.71 -15.79 2.93
CA ILE A 189 -4.93 -14.53 3.07
C ILE A 189 -3.41 -14.81 2.91
N GLY A 190 -2.90 -15.90 3.51
CA GLY A 190 -1.48 -16.23 3.43
C GLY A 190 -1.03 -16.51 2.01
N ARG A 191 -1.82 -17.26 1.22
CA ARG A 191 -1.52 -17.56 -0.19
C ARG A 191 -1.55 -16.30 -1.04
N VAL A 192 -2.61 -15.49 -0.89
CA VAL A 192 -2.78 -14.25 -1.64
C VAL A 192 -1.65 -13.27 -1.33
N THR A 193 -1.23 -13.18 -0.06
CA THR A 193 -0.11 -12.30 0.34
C THR A 193 1.19 -12.69 -0.36
N VAL A 194 1.54 -13.98 -0.42
CA VAL A 194 2.75 -14.42 -1.14
C VAL A 194 2.64 -14.13 -2.63
N ILE A 195 1.49 -14.44 -3.24
CA ILE A 195 1.27 -14.24 -4.67
C ILE A 195 1.34 -12.75 -5.04
N GLN A 196 0.66 -11.87 -4.28
CA GLN A 196 0.67 -10.42 -4.56
C GLN A 196 2.07 -9.82 -4.47
N LEU A 197 2.88 -10.23 -3.47
CA LEU A 197 4.25 -9.74 -3.31
C LEU A 197 5.16 -10.29 -4.42
N ALA A 198 5.01 -11.56 -4.80
CA ALA A 198 5.75 -12.13 -5.92
C ALA A 198 5.41 -11.45 -7.24
N VAL A 199 4.12 -11.21 -7.52
CA VAL A 199 3.66 -10.47 -8.70
C VAL A 199 4.18 -9.04 -8.67
N ALA A 200 4.10 -8.36 -7.52
CA ALA A 200 4.60 -7.00 -7.37
C ALA A 200 6.12 -6.93 -7.65
N SER A 201 6.89 -7.88 -7.17
CA SER A 201 8.33 -7.97 -7.45
C SER A 201 8.61 -8.15 -8.95
N VAL A 202 7.97 -9.12 -9.58
CA VAL A 202 8.17 -9.42 -11.01
C VAL A 202 7.78 -8.22 -11.88
N LEU A 203 6.63 -7.58 -11.60
CA LEU A 203 6.17 -6.42 -12.34
C LEU A 203 7.06 -5.19 -12.11
N ALA A 204 7.60 -5.00 -10.90
CA ALA A 204 8.52 -3.91 -10.63
C ALA A 204 9.82 -4.08 -11.43
N PHE A 205 10.41 -5.27 -11.47
CA PHE A 205 11.57 -5.54 -12.33
C PHE A 205 11.25 -5.39 -13.82
N ALA A 206 10.09 -5.85 -14.27
CA ALA A 206 9.65 -5.68 -15.65
C ALA A 206 9.39 -4.21 -16.02
N ALA A 207 9.05 -3.37 -15.05
CA ALA A 207 8.82 -1.93 -15.25
C ALA A 207 10.11 -1.09 -15.24
N MET A 208 11.27 -1.63 -14.85
CA MET A 208 12.55 -0.90 -14.84
C MET A 208 12.84 -0.18 -16.18
N PRO A 209 12.75 -0.84 -17.35
CA PRO A 209 13.02 -0.17 -18.62
C PRO A 209 12.06 1.00 -18.90
N LEU A 210 10.79 0.88 -18.47
CA LEU A 210 9.77 1.92 -18.62
C LEU A 210 10.07 3.14 -17.74
N ALA A 211 10.72 2.93 -16.59
CA ALA A 211 11.19 3.98 -15.71
C ALA A 211 12.55 4.57 -16.13
N GLY A 212 13.14 4.11 -17.25
CA GLY A 212 14.46 4.53 -17.70
C GLY A 212 15.63 3.89 -16.95
N GLU A 213 15.36 2.81 -16.20
CA GLU A 213 16.36 2.08 -15.40
C GLU A 213 16.96 0.95 -16.24
N HIS A 214 18.10 1.19 -16.87
CA HIS A 214 18.75 0.23 -17.77
C HIS A 214 19.91 -0.53 -17.13
N HIS A 215 20.33 -0.12 -15.94
CA HIS A 215 21.44 -0.75 -15.22
C HIS A 215 20.98 -1.29 -13.87
N ILE A 216 21.47 -2.47 -13.53
CA ILE A 216 21.33 -3.05 -12.19
C ILE A 216 22.33 -2.31 -11.30
N PRO A 217 21.89 -1.67 -10.20
CA PRO A 217 22.81 -1.02 -9.28
C PRO A 217 23.83 -1.99 -8.69
N ASP A 218 25.01 -1.47 -8.37
CA ASP A 218 26.02 -2.26 -7.67
C ASP A 218 25.51 -2.68 -6.28
N PHE A 219 25.97 -3.84 -5.83
CA PHE A 219 25.61 -4.35 -4.52
C PHE A 219 26.03 -3.36 -3.41
N SER A 220 25.08 -2.99 -2.55
CA SER A 220 25.37 -2.16 -1.39
C SER A 220 24.68 -2.72 -0.14
N TRP A 221 25.42 -2.78 0.97
CA TRP A 221 24.91 -3.20 2.27
C TRP A 221 23.75 -2.32 2.77
N PRO A 222 23.77 -0.99 2.64
CA PRO A 222 22.64 -0.14 2.99
C PRO A 222 21.37 -0.50 2.23
N LEU A 223 21.46 -0.77 0.93
CA LEU A 223 20.33 -1.17 0.12
C LEU A 223 19.69 -2.47 0.63
N LEU A 224 20.51 -3.49 0.86
CA LEU A 224 20.05 -4.78 1.33
C LEU A 224 19.40 -4.70 2.72
N SER A 225 20.02 -3.98 3.65
CA SER A 225 19.50 -3.81 5.01
C SER A 225 18.17 -3.09 5.04
N ILE A 226 17.98 -2.06 4.20
CA ILE A 226 16.70 -1.33 4.10
C ILE A 226 15.65 -2.20 3.40
N ALA A 227 16.01 -2.91 2.33
CA ALA A 227 15.09 -3.80 1.61
C ALA A 227 14.59 -4.97 2.48
N LEU A 228 15.43 -5.47 3.41
CA LEU A 228 15.06 -6.53 4.35
C LEU A 228 14.33 -6.00 5.59
N GLY A 229 14.59 -4.76 5.99
CA GLY A 229 14.03 -4.16 7.19
C GLY A 229 12.65 -3.50 7.00
N LEU A 230 12.23 -3.29 5.76
CA LEU A 230 10.94 -2.70 5.36
C LEU A 230 9.99 -3.74 4.79
#